data_e2279d2f05f184fbf6585c9cf6a5aeff
#
_entry.id   e2279d2f05f184fbf6585c9cf6a5aeff
#
_cell.length_a   1.000
_cell.length_b   1.000
_cell.length_c   1.000
_cell.angle_alpha   90.00
_cell.angle_beta   90.00
_cell.angle_gamma   90.00
#
_symmetry.space_group_name_H-M   'P 1'
#
loop_
_entity.id
_entity.type
_entity.pdbx_description
1 polymer ?
#
loop_
_entity_poly.entity_id
_entity_poly.type
_entity_poly.pdbx_seq_one_letter_code
_entity_poly.pdbx_strand_id
1 'polypeptide(L)'
;MSRKILRRLKFDNDTIHRVMALVRAHDDRPPLQGRSVRRAIYRNGTGQYPELFEVKRADILAQSSFLQQEKMLYVDRYEHMYQQIMEKEQCLSLKELAVNGSDLIARGIQPGKEIGEILHQMLEKVLEEPELNEKEVLLAWYFKA
;
A
#
# COMPACT_ATOMS: atom_id res chain seq x y z
N MET A 1 20.97 -4.00 8.88
CA MET A 1 21.90 -5.15 8.72
C MET A 1 21.89 -5.69 7.29
N SER A 2 20.79 -6.12 6.75
CA SER A 2 20.66 -6.71 5.40
C SER A 2 21.27 -5.87 4.28
N ARG A 3 21.03 -4.54 4.25
CA ARG A 3 21.59 -3.63 3.23
C ARG A 3 23.13 -3.67 3.16
N LYS A 4 23.82 -3.71 4.32
CA LYS A 4 25.28 -3.78 4.37
C LYS A 4 25.81 -5.11 3.82
N ILE A 5 25.13 -6.20 4.11
CA ILE A 5 25.46 -7.54 3.62
C ILE A 5 25.33 -7.59 2.10
N LEU A 6 24.18 -7.14 1.56
CA LEU A 6 23.92 -7.14 0.12
C LEU A 6 24.93 -6.28 -0.66
N ARG A 7 25.30 -5.11 -0.12
CA ARG A 7 26.35 -4.27 -0.72
C ARG A 7 27.73 -4.95 -0.71
N ARG A 8 28.07 -5.61 0.40
CA ARG A 8 29.34 -6.38 0.50
C ARG A 8 29.38 -7.52 -0.52
N LEU A 9 28.23 -8.15 -0.79
CA LEU A 9 28.08 -9.22 -1.78
C LEU A 9 27.92 -8.68 -3.22
N LYS A 10 28.02 -7.35 -3.42
CA LYS A 10 27.98 -6.69 -4.72
C LYS A 10 26.67 -6.90 -5.50
N PHE A 11 25.53 -7.03 -4.82
CA PHE A 11 24.23 -6.98 -5.45
C PHE A 11 23.98 -5.58 -6.04
N ASP A 12 23.24 -5.53 -7.16
CA ASP A 12 22.81 -4.29 -7.78
C ASP A 12 21.81 -3.51 -6.89
N ASN A 13 21.65 -2.21 -7.14
CA ASN A 13 20.81 -1.35 -6.31
C ASN A 13 19.33 -1.74 -6.36
N ASP A 14 18.82 -2.20 -7.50
CA ASP A 14 17.42 -2.58 -7.65
C ASP A 14 17.10 -3.82 -6.82
N THR A 15 17.98 -4.82 -6.87
CA THR A 15 17.90 -6.00 -6.00
C THR A 15 17.97 -5.61 -4.53
N ILE A 16 18.89 -4.72 -4.14
CA ILE A 16 18.99 -4.24 -2.75
C ILE A 16 17.70 -3.56 -2.32
N HIS A 17 17.13 -2.67 -3.14
CA HIS A 17 15.88 -1.97 -2.81
C HIS A 17 14.71 -2.95 -2.66
N ARG A 18 14.57 -3.90 -3.57
CA ARG A 18 13.53 -4.92 -3.55
C ARG A 18 13.62 -5.80 -2.30
N VAL A 19 14.79 -6.35 -1.99
CA VAL A 19 15.00 -7.14 -0.77
C VAL A 19 14.71 -6.34 0.48
N MET A 20 15.18 -5.09 0.55
CA MET A 20 14.92 -4.22 1.71
C MET A 20 13.44 -3.91 1.90
N ALA A 21 12.67 -3.74 0.82
CA ALA A 21 11.24 -3.54 0.89
C ALA A 21 10.52 -4.81 1.41
N LEU A 22 10.87 -5.99 0.92
CA LEU A 22 10.33 -7.27 1.38
C LEU A 22 10.67 -7.52 2.87
N VAL A 23 11.92 -7.28 3.27
CA VAL A 23 12.36 -7.42 4.67
C VAL A 23 11.58 -6.46 5.59
N ARG A 24 11.26 -5.25 5.13
CA ARG A 24 10.45 -4.31 5.91
C ARG A 24 9.01 -4.75 6.08
N ALA A 25 8.42 -5.32 5.02
CA ALA A 25 7.01 -5.64 4.95
C ALA A 25 6.68 -7.07 5.45
N HIS A 26 7.67 -7.96 5.62
CA HIS A 26 7.39 -9.37 5.92
C HIS A 26 6.66 -9.59 7.25
N ASP A 27 6.90 -8.75 8.25
CA ASP A 27 6.24 -8.80 9.56
C ASP A 27 4.91 -8.03 9.61
N ASP A 28 4.59 -7.27 8.57
CA ASP A 28 3.35 -6.49 8.53
C ASP A 28 2.13 -7.41 8.48
N ARG A 29 1.21 -7.21 9.41
CA ARG A 29 -0.02 -8.02 9.55
C ARG A 29 -1.23 -7.12 9.68
N PRO A 30 -1.67 -6.48 8.57
CA PRO A 30 -2.86 -5.64 8.61
C PRO A 30 -4.09 -6.47 9.02
N PRO A 31 -5.04 -5.87 9.76
CA PRO A 31 -6.35 -6.48 9.92
C PRO A 31 -6.96 -6.81 8.55
N LEU A 32 -7.61 -7.98 8.43
CA LEU A 32 -8.21 -8.43 7.17
C LEU A 32 -9.54 -7.70 6.89
N GLN A 33 -9.44 -6.39 6.71
CA GLN A 33 -10.51 -5.49 6.32
C GLN A 33 -10.05 -4.72 5.08
N GLY A 34 -10.94 -4.48 4.13
CA GLY A 34 -10.59 -3.84 2.86
C GLY A 34 -9.76 -2.56 3.01
N ARG A 35 -10.19 -1.63 3.86
CA ARG A 35 -9.46 -0.39 4.16
C ARG A 35 -8.04 -0.63 4.68
N SER A 36 -7.86 -1.58 5.58
CA SER A 36 -6.56 -1.89 6.18
C SER A 36 -5.61 -2.52 5.17
N VAL A 37 -6.13 -3.39 4.32
CA VAL A 37 -5.36 -4.03 3.25
C VAL A 37 -4.97 -3.01 2.19
N ARG A 38 -5.87 -2.11 1.75
CA ARG A 38 -5.54 -1.03 0.80
C ARG A 38 -4.45 -0.11 1.34
N ARG A 39 -4.54 0.31 2.61
CA ARG A 39 -3.48 1.09 3.26
C ARG A 39 -2.13 0.36 3.33
N ALA A 40 -2.15 -0.94 3.60
CA ALA A 40 -0.94 -1.76 3.58
C ALA A 40 -0.33 -1.84 2.17
N ILE A 41 -1.15 -2.03 1.14
CA ILE A 41 -0.70 -2.04 -0.26
C ILE A 41 -0.09 -0.68 -0.63
N TYR A 42 -0.75 0.43 -0.30
CA TYR A 42 -0.23 1.77 -0.53
C TYR A 42 1.12 1.99 0.16
N ARG A 43 1.24 1.63 1.44
CA ARG A 43 2.46 1.80 2.23
C ARG A 43 3.62 0.96 1.72
N ASN A 44 3.36 -0.28 1.33
CA ASN A 44 4.38 -1.22 0.87
C ASN A 44 4.69 -1.11 -0.61
N GLY A 45 3.78 -0.54 -1.41
CA GLY A 45 3.84 -0.50 -2.86
C GLY A 45 3.33 -1.79 -3.51
N THR A 46 2.56 -1.64 -4.60
CA THR A 46 1.96 -2.77 -5.33
C THR A 46 2.99 -3.74 -5.89
N GLY A 47 4.18 -3.24 -6.29
CA GLY A 47 5.26 -4.04 -6.86
C GLY A 47 5.92 -5.04 -5.91
N GLN A 48 5.60 -5.01 -4.61
CA GLN A 48 6.12 -5.96 -3.63
C GLN A 48 5.28 -7.26 -3.56
N TYR A 49 4.07 -7.21 -4.02
CA TYR A 49 3.18 -8.37 -4.10
C TYR A 49 3.29 -9.02 -5.50
N PRO A 50 3.14 -10.28 -5.69
CA PRO A 50 2.86 -11.37 -4.74
C PRO A 50 4.08 -11.92 -3.98
N GLU A 51 5.32 -11.50 -4.29
CA GLU A 51 6.54 -12.01 -3.63
C GLU A 51 6.50 -11.89 -2.10
N LEU A 52 5.87 -10.83 -1.59
CA LEU A 52 5.69 -10.65 -0.17
C LEU A 52 4.94 -11.83 0.48
N PHE A 53 3.94 -12.39 -0.20
CA PHE A 53 3.20 -13.56 0.30
C PHE A 53 4.09 -14.80 0.33
N GLU A 54 4.94 -15.02 -0.66
CA GLU A 54 5.92 -16.12 -0.66
C GLU A 54 6.92 -15.99 0.48
N VAL A 55 7.44 -14.78 0.72
CA VAL A 55 8.35 -14.51 1.84
C VAL A 55 7.66 -14.76 3.18
N LYS A 56 6.41 -14.31 3.35
CA LYS A 56 5.64 -14.57 4.57
C LYS A 56 5.43 -16.07 4.81
N ARG A 57 5.09 -16.84 3.79
CA ARG A 57 4.94 -18.30 3.90
C ARG A 57 6.25 -18.99 4.24
N ALA A 58 7.34 -18.61 3.59
CA ALA A 58 8.66 -19.15 3.88
C ALA A 58 9.09 -18.88 5.33
N ASP A 59 8.86 -17.67 5.83
CA ASP A 59 9.15 -17.29 7.21
C ASP A 59 8.32 -18.12 8.21
N ILE A 60 7.03 -18.32 7.93
CA ILE A 60 6.15 -19.17 8.78
C ILE A 60 6.66 -20.62 8.81
N LEU A 61 7.08 -21.17 7.69
CA LEU A 61 7.61 -22.53 7.61
C LEU A 61 8.95 -22.69 8.32
N ALA A 62 9.76 -21.63 8.39
CA ALA A 62 11.04 -21.63 9.09
C ALA A 62 10.91 -21.49 10.60
N GLN A 63 9.75 -21.06 11.11
CA GLN A 63 9.45 -20.95 12.53
C GLN A 63 9.01 -22.30 13.12
N SER A 64 8.76 -22.31 14.45
CA SER A 64 8.16 -23.49 15.09
C SER A 64 6.78 -23.80 14.53
N SER A 65 6.34 -25.07 14.62
CA SER A 65 5.02 -25.51 14.15
C SER A 65 3.85 -24.92 14.95
N PHE A 66 4.13 -24.19 16.03
CA PHE A 66 3.11 -23.55 16.86
C PHE A 66 2.29 -22.51 16.04
N LEU A 67 1.00 -22.70 15.98
CA LEU A 67 0.04 -21.88 15.23
C LEU A 67 0.38 -21.74 13.72
N GLN A 68 1.17 -22.65 13.15
CA GLN A 68 1.60 -22.59 11.76
C GLN A 68 0.41 -22.58 10.79
N GLN A 69 -0.59 -23.42 11.02
CA GLN A 69 -1.79 -23.48 10.18
C GLN A 69 -2.59 -22.18 10.23
N GLU A 70 -2.77 -21.58 11.40
CA GLU A 70 -3.49 -20.30 11.54
C GLU A 70 -2.74 -19.17 10.84
N LYS A 71 -1.40 -19.12 10.97
CA LYS A 71 -0.56 -18.14 10.30
C LYS A 71 -0.63 -18.28 8.77
N MET A 72 -0.59 -19.50 8.25
CA MET A 72 -0.73 -19.77 6.81
C MET A 72 -2.10 -19.35 6.30
N LEU A 73 -3.18 -19.69 7.02
CA LEU A 73 -4.54 -19.28 6.67
C LEU A 73 -4.69 -17.76 6.62
N TYR A 74 -4.03 -17.03 7.54
CA TYR A 74 -4.01 -15.57 7.51
C TYR A 74 -3.38 -15.05 6.21
N VAL A 75 -2.24 -15.60 5.79
CA VAL A 75 -1.55 -15.20 4.56
C VAL A 75 -2.42 -15.49 3.33
N ASP A 76 -3.07 -16.65 3.27
CA ASP A 76 -3.97 -17.02 2.18
C ASP A 76 -5.17 -16.07 2.07
N ARG A 77 -5.77 -15.69 3.19
CA ARG A 77 -6.87 -14.70 3.22
C ARG A 77 -6.39 -13.30 2.83
N TYR A 78 -5.20 -12.92 3.27
CA TYR A 78 -4.60 -11.62 2.91
C TYR A 78 -4.35 -11.55 1.40
N GLU A 79 -3.75 -12.59 0.82
CA GLU A 79 -3.52 -12.69 -0.61
C GLU A 79 -4.82 -12.65 -1.41
N HIS A 80 -5.86 -13.36 -0.97
CA HIS A 80 -7.17 -13.33 -1.61
C HIS A 80 -7.78 -11.92 -1.61
N MET A 81 -7.73 -11.21 -0.48
CA MET A 81 -8.19 -9.83 -0.41
C MET A 81 -7.37 -8.89 -1.31
N TYR A 82 -6.06 -9.08 -1.37
CA TYR A 82 -5.19 -8.34 -2.29
C TYR A 82 -5.64 -8.55 -3.74
N GLN A 83 -5.86 -9.79 -4.16
CA GLN A 83 -6.33 -10.12 -5.51
C GLN A 83 -7.66 -9.45 -5.83
N GLN A 84 -8.62 -9.50 -4.92
CA GLN A 84 -9.93 -8.84 -5.09
C GLN A 84 -9.80 -7.31 -5.24
N ILE A 85 -8.90 -6.68 -4.48
CA ILE A 85 -8.66 -5.24 -4.57
C ILE A 85 -8.01 -4.88 -5.91
N MET A 86 -7.04 -5.69 -6.38
CA MET A 86 -6.39 -5.48 -7.67
C MET A 86 -7.33 -5.70 -8.86
N GLU A 87 -8.20 -6.71 -8.80
CA GLU A 87 -9.20 -6.98 -9.84
C GLU A 87 -10.24 -5.84 -9.99
N LYS A 88 -10.54 -5.16 -8.91
CA LYS A 88 -11.48 -4.01 -8.91
C LYS A 88 -10.82 -2.70 -9.36
N GLU A 89 -9.55 -2.72 -9.70
CA GLU A 89 -8.78 -1.53 -10.11
C GLU A 89 -8.98 -0.33 -9.16
N GLN A 90 -9.03 -0.60 -7.85
CA GLN A 90 -9.25 0.43 -6.85
C GLN A 90 -8.03 1.36 -6.76
N CYS A 91 -8.30 2.64 -6.47
CA CYS A 91 -7.24 3.63 -6.28
C CYS A 91 -6.34 3.26 -5.09
N LEU A 92 -5.05 3.08 -5.35
CA LEU A 92 -4.04 2.68 -4.37
C LEU A 92 -2.84 3.66 -4.32
N SER A 93 -2.91 4.74 -5.09
CA SER A 93 -1.82 5.73 -5.14
C SER A 93 -2.35 7.13 -5.49
N LEU A 94 -1.53 8.16 -5.22
CA LEU A 94 -1.85 9.53 -5.63
C LEU A 94 -2.01 9.69 -7.14
N LYS A 95 -1.37 8.83 -7.94
CA LYS A 95 -1.47 8.88 -9.41
C LYS A 95 -2.84 8.44 -9.92
N GLU A 96 -3.52 7.58 -9.17
CA GLU A 96 -4.84 7.03 -9.50
C GLU A 96 -5.98 7.84 -8.88
N LEU A 97 -5.64 8.85 -8.07
CA LEU A 97 -6.62 9.73 -7.46
C LEU A 97 -7.32 10.58 -8.52
N ALA A 98 -8.66 10.67 -8.46
CA ALA A 98 -9.46 11.43 -9.42
C ALA A 98 -9.21 12.95 -9.39
N VAL A 99 -8.63 13.48 -8.31
CA VAL A 99 -8.24 14.88 -8.13
C VAL A 99 -6.74 15.00 -8.20
N ASN A 100 -6.24 16.03 -8.87
CA ASN A 100 -4.82 16.37 -8.95
C ASN A 100 -4.55 17.79 -8.47
N GLY A 101 -3.27 18.18 -8.43
CA GLY A 101 -2.87 19.51 -7.96
C GLY A 101 -3.45 20.66 -8.78
N SER A 102 -3.63 20.49 -10.09
CA SER A 102 -4.21 21.52 -10.96
C SER A 102 -5.68 21.77 -10.63
N ASP A 103 -6.41 20.74 -10.25
CA ASP A 103 -7.82 20.87 -9.83
C ASP A 103 -7.95 21.71 -8.55
N LEU A 104 -7.02 21.53 -7.62
CA LEU A 104 -6.98 22.30 -6.37
C LEU A 104 -6.58 23.76 -6.60
N ILE A 105 -5.61 24.01 -7.49
CA ILE A 105 -5.22 25.38 -7.89
C ILE A 105 -6.39 26.08 -8.54
N ALA A 106 -7.17 25.42 -9.41
CA ALA A 106 -8.36 25.99 -10.03
C ALA A 106 -9.45 26.34 -8.99
N ARG A 107 -9.40 25.77 -7.81
CA ARG A 107 -10.30 26.09 -6.67
C ARG A 107 -9.70 27.12 -5.70
N GLY A 108 -8.54 27.72 -6.04
CA GLY A 108 -7.95 28.81 -5.28
C GLY A 108 -6.86 28.39 -4.26
N ILE A 109 -6.50 27.11 -4.20
CA ILE A 109 -5.39 26.65 -3.36
C ILE A 109 -4.07 27.09 -3.97
N GLN A 110 -3.22 27.73 -3.17
CA GLN A 110 -1.92 28.22 -3.64
C GLN A 110 -0.96 27.03 -3.93
N PRO A 111 -0.17 27.10 -5.01
CA PRO A 111 0.87 26.11 -5.27
C PRO A 111 1.83 25.98 -4.10
N GLY A 112 2.03 24.76 -3.60
CA GLY A 112 2.92 24.50 -2.48
C GLY A 112 2.63 23.20 -1.74
N LYS A 113 3.17 23.12 -0.54
CA LYS A 113 3.08 21.94 0.33
C LYS A 113 1.62 21.56 0.67
N GLU A 114 0.76 22.57 0.81
CA GLU A 114 -0.65 22.39 1.13
C GLU A 114 -1.38 21.49 0.12
N ILE A 115 -1.08 21.62 -1.19
CA ILE A 115 -1.64 20.74 -2.23
C ILE A 115 -1.34 19.27 -1.94
N GLY A 116 -0.09 18.95 -1.59
CA GLY A 116 0.31 17.59 -1.24
C GLY A 116 -0.44 17.05 -0.02
N GLU A 117 -0.61 17.87 0.98
CA GLU A 117 -1.35 17.52 2.21
C GLU A 117 -2.82 17.24 1.92
N ILE A 118 -3.47 18.06 1.09
CA ILE A 118 -4.86 17.87 0.67
C ILE A 118 -5.01 16.57 -0.14
N LEU A 119 -4.15 16.34 -1.11
CA LEU A 119 -4.19 15.12 -1.93
C LEU A 119 -3.98 13.86 -1.08
N HIS A 120 -3.13 13.91 -0.06
CA HIS A 120 -2.96 12.79 0.87
C HIS A 120 -4.22 12.56 1.72
N GLN A 121 -4.88 13.61 2.19
CA GLN A 121 -6.15 13.48 2.92
C GLN A 121 -7.25 12.87 2.04
N MET A 122 -7.34 13.29 0.78
CA MET A 122 -8.28 12.72 -0.19
C MET A 122 -7.95 11.25 -0.47
N LEU A 123 -6.67 10.90 -0.63
CA LEU A 123 -6.25 9.51 -0.82
C LEU A 123 -6.60 8.64 0.38
N GLU A 124 -6.33 9.11 1.61
CA GLU A 124 -6.71 8.38 2.83
C GLU A 124 -8.22 8.10 2.88
N LYS A 125 -9.03 9.07 2.45
CA LYS A 125 -10.48 8.90 2.36
C LYS A 125 -10.88 7.86 1.31
N VAL A 126 -10.24 7.86 0.15
CA VAL A 126 -10.46 6.87 -0.92
C VAL A 126 -9.97 5.48 -0.52
N LEU A 127 -8.85 5.37 0.19
CA LEU A 127 -8.39 4.08 0.72
C LEU A 127 -9.39 3.48 1.73
N GLU A 128 -10.13 4.30 2.43
CA GLU A 128 -11.23 3.87 3.31
C GLU A 128 -12.48 3.48 2.53
N GLU A 129 -12.91 4.35 1.61
CA GLU A 129 -14.12 4.23 0.80
C GLU A 129 -13.77 4.44 -0.69
N PRO A 130 -13.38 3.39 -1.44
CA PRO A 130 -12.93 3.52 -2.84
C PRO A 130 -13.94 4.13 -3.80
N GLU A 131 -15.21 4.00 -3.49
CA GLU A 131 -16.33 4.55 -4.28
C GLU A 131 -16.31 6.07 -4.34
N LEU A 132 -15.60 6.73 -3.41
CA LEU A 132 -15.48 8.19 -3.38
C LEU A 132 -14.43 8.74 -4.36
N ASN A 133 -13.71 7.87 -5.09
CA ASN A 133 -12.70 8.32 -6.05
C ASN A 133 -13.32 8.91 -7.32
N GLU A 134 -14.12 9.94 -7.15
CA GLU A 134 -14.70 10.76 -8.20
C GLU A 134 -14.37 12.24 -7.95
N LYS A 135 -13.97 12.96 -8.99
CA LYS A 135 -13.47 14.35 -8.87
C LYS A 135 -14.45 15.24 -8.11
N GLU A 136 -15.70 15.29 -8.55
CA GLU A 136 -16.71 16.18 -7.95
C GLU A 136 -17.04 15.78 -6.50
N VAL A 137 -17.02 14.48 -6.22
CA VAL A 137 -17.29 13.95 -4.88
C VAL A 137 -16.17 14.36 -3.92
N LEU A 138 -14.90 14.15 -4.30
CA LEU A 138 -13.75 14.50 -3.48
C LEU A 138 -13.61 16.01 -3.25
N LEU A 139 -13.82 16.80 -4.29
CA LEU A 139 -13.79 18.26 -4.18
C LEU A 139 -14.93 18.75 -3.28
N ALA A 140 -16.14 18.22 -3.44
CA ALA A 140 -17.27 18.56 -2.58
C ALA A 140 -17.02 18.13 -1.13
N TRP A 141 -16.45 16.97 -0.91
CA TRP A 141 -16.11 16.49 0.43
C TRP A 141 -15.11 17.41 1.13
N TYR A 142 -14.04 17.81 0.45
CA TYR A 142 -13.01 18.66 1.05
C TYR A 142 -13.50 20.11 1.29
N PHE A 143 -14.12 20.73 0.28
CA PHE A 143 -14.52 22.13 0.36
C PHE A 143 -15.84 22.39 1.09
N LYS A 144 -16.63 21.35 1.41
CA LYS A 144 -17.82 21.46 2.27
C LYS A 144 -17.53 21.22 3.76
N ALA A 145 -16.40 20.63 4.05
CA ALA A 145 -15.94 20.47 5.42
C ALA A 145 -15.35 21.80 5.98
#